data_bedb40f78c0b87b06b2fc41885aaf355
#
_entry.id   bedb40f78c0b87b06b2fc41885aaf355
#
_cell.length_a   1.000
_cell.length_b   1.000
_cell.length_c   1.000
_cell.angle_alpha   90.00
_cell.angle_beta   90.00
_cell.angle_gamma   90.00
#
_symmetry.space_group_name_H-M   'P 1'
#
loop_
_entity.id
_entity.type
_entity.pdbx_description
1 polymer ?
#
loop_
_entity_poly.entity_id
_entity_poly.type
_entity_poly.pdbx_seq_one_letter_code
_entity_poly.pdbx_strand_id
1 'polypeptide(L)'
;GNFSISGPGNARLRVSYIGYATQMIAVSDKEFYPVTMKQDAEVLDEVVVTALGIKRAEKALSYNVQQVKGDEITAIKDANFINSLNGKIAGVSINKSGSGVGGATRVVMRGAKSIEGDNNALYVVDGIPLFNTNMGNTDSGIMGEGKAGTEGVADFNPEDIESISILSGPSAAALYGSSAANGVVLITTKKGQEGKLQISFSSSSEFSKAYMMPEFQNTYGNKEGMFESWGDKLSRPNSYDPKSDFFNTGTNFINSLTLSTGTKQNQTFASVSSTNSKGIVPNNAYDRLNFTIRNTATFLDDKLQLDLG
;
A
#
# COMPACT_ATOMS: atom_id res chain seq x y z
N GLY A 1 -1.00 32.41 30.17
CA GLY A 1 0.15 33.32 30.07
C GLY A 1 -0.26 34.62 29.43
N ASN A 2 0.38 35.71 29.86
CA ASN A 2 0.14 37.02 29.26
C ASN A 2 1.18 37.25 28.16
N PHE A 3 0.76 37.85 27.06
CA PHE A 3 1.64 38.31 26.00
C PHE A 3 1.19 39.69 25.53
N SER A 4 2.08 40.47 24.96
CA SER A 4 1.75 41.75 24.35
C SER A 4 2.19 41.74 22.89
N ILE A 5 1.37 42.35 22.04
CA ILE A 5 1.63 42.44 20.60
C ILE A 5 1.21 43.84 20.14
N SER A 6 2.01 44.48 19.30
CA SER A 6 1.70 45.78 18.72
C SER A 6 1.22 45.55 17.26
N GLY A 7 0.12 46.19 16.90
CA GLY A 7 -0.45 46.07 15.54
C GLY A 7 -1.39 47.25 15.23
N PRO A 8 -1.80 47.40 13.94
CA PRO A 8 -2.74 48.43 13.54
C PRO A 8 -4.13 48.18 14.15
N GLY A 9 -4.86 49.27 14.51
CA GLY A 9 -6.15 49.19 15.21
C GLY A 9 -7.28 48.43 14.48
N ASN A 10 -7.13 48.11 13.20
CA ASN A 10 -8.07 47.29 12.41
C ASN A 10 -7.58 45.85 12.17
N ALA A 11 -6.55 45.43 12.90
CA ALA A 11 -6.01 44.07 12.75
C ALA A 11 -6.97 43.00 13.29
N ARG A 12 -6.80 41.77 12.81
CA ARG A 12 -7.43 40.59 13.39
C ARG A 12 -6.36 39.74 14.06
N LEU A 13 -6.56 39.43 15.31
CA LEU A 13 -5.68 38.57 16.07
C LEU A 13 -6.10 37.12 15.87
N ARG A 14 -5.21 36.29 15.34
CA ARG A 14 -5.40 34.85 15.22
C ARG A 14 -4.68 34.16 16.39
N VAL A 15 -5.46 33.52 17.24
CA VAL A 15 -4.92 32.75 18.37
C VAL A 15 -5.09 31.27 18.06
N SER A 16 -3.99 30.52 18.01
CA SER A 16 -3.98 29.09 17.78
C SER A 16 -3.06 28.39 18.77
N TYR A 17 -3.51 27.24 19.26
CA TYR A 17 -2.72 26.38 20.13
C TYR A 17 -3.06 24.93 19.82
N ILE A 18 -2.09 24.02 19.92
CA ILE A 18 -2.27 22.59 19.62
C ILE A 18 -3.34 22.01 20.55
N GLY A 19 -4.38 21.38 19.97
CA GLY A 19 -5.51 20.80 20.72
C GLY A 19 -6.63 21.79 21.08
N TYR A 20 -6.58 23.02 20.53
CA TYR A 20 -7.61 24.04 20.76
C TYR A 20 -8.08 24.66 19.45
N ALA A 21 -9.38 24.95 19.37
CA ALA A 21 -9.98 25.61 18.21
C ALA A 21 -9.37 27.00 17.98
N THR A 22 -8.91 27.25 16.76
CA THR A 22 -8.37 28.55 16.37
C THR A 22 -9.44 29.64 16.50
N GLN A 23 -9.13 30.71 17.23
CA GLN A 23 -10.01 31.86 17.38
C GLN A 23 -9.48 33.07 16.61
N MET A 24 -10.40 33.78 15.98
CA MET A 24 -10.13 35.07 15.32
C MET A 24 -10.82 36.18 16.10
N ILE A 25 -10.05 37.11 16.62
CA ILE A 25 -10.52 38.23 17.42
C ILE A 25 -10.26 39.52 16.63
N ALA A 26 -11.30 40.32 16.40
CA ALA A 26 -11.13 41.63 15.81
C ALA A 26 -10.54 42.56 16.89
N VAL A 27 -9.44 43.22 16.56
CA VAL A 27 -8.83 44.22 17.43
C VAL A 27 -9.68 45.49 17.41
N SER A 28 -10.01 46.04 18.57
CA SER A 28 -10.70 47.32 18.77
C SER A 28 -9.89 48.12 19.77
N ASP A 29 -10.36 49.26 20.22
CA ASP A 29 -9.68 50.18 21.13
C ASP A 29 -9.49 49.63 22.57
N LYS A 30 -9.59 48.35 22.78
CA LYS A 30 -9.37 47.69 24.07
C LYS A 30 -7.90 47.35 24.25
N GLU A 31 -7.33 47.69 25.37
CA GLU A 31 -5.94 47.36 25.73
C GLU A 31 -5.74 45.89 26.13
N PHE A 32 -6.81 45.17 26.49
CA PHE A 32 -6.74 43.79 26.96
C PHE A 32 -7.84 42.93 26.40
N TYR A 33 -7.46 41.75 25.83
CA TYR A 33 -8.36 40.75 25.26
C TYR A 33 -8.22 39.43 26.04
N PRO A 34 -9.13 39.10 26.96
CA PRO A 34 -9.16 37.78 27.58
C PRO A 34 -9.55 36.73 26.53
N VAL A 35 -8.64 35.81 26.22
CA VAL A 35 -8.88 34.73 25.26
C VAL A 35 -9.08 33.45 26.02
N THR A 36 -10.29 32.91 26.01
CA THR A 36 -10.60 31.55 26.48
C THR A 36 -10.68 30.63 25.32
N MET A 37 -9.65 29.82 25.11
CA MET A 37 -9.65 28.84 24.02
C MET A 37 -10.52 27.64 24.41
N LYS A 38 -11.42 27.24 23.49
CA LYS A 38 -12.16 25.99 23.64
C LYS A 38 -11.26 24.87 23.16
N GLN A 39 -11.20 23.80 23.94
CA GLN A 39 -10.53 22.59 23.52
C GLN A 39 -11.16 22.13 22.21
N ASP A 40 -10.34 21.95 21.19
CA ASP A 40 -10.82 21.39 19.93
C ASP A 40 -11.14 19.92 20.19
N ALA A 41 -12.42 19.64 20.36
CA ALA A 41 -12.91 18.27 20.52
C ALA A 41 -12.85 17.50 19.18
N GLU A 42 -12.51 18.17 18.08
CA GLU A 42 -11.92 17.54 16.90
C GLU A 42 -10.41 17.21 17.14
N VAL A 43 -10.08 16.55 18.23
CA VAL A 43 -9.11 15.48 18.14
C VAL A 43 -9.73 14.57 17.08
N LEU A 44 -9.16 14.57 15.91
CA LEU A 44 -9.42 13.56 14.89
C LEU A 44 -9.31 12.22 15.63
N ASP A 45 -10.45 11.73 16.16
CA ASP A 45 -10.51 10.35 16.59
C ASP A 45 -10.18 9.58 15.32
N GLU A 46 -8.97 9.02 15.30
CA GLU A 46 -8.49 8.27 14.15
C GLU A 46 -9.50 7.18 13.90
N VAL A 47 -10.28 7.38 12.85
CA VAL A 47 -11.38 6.50 12.50
C VAL A 47 -10.78 5.40 11.65
N VAL A 48 -10.77 4.21 12.17
CA VAL A 48 -10.32 3.03 11.43
C VAL A 48 -11.52 2.29 10.83
N VAL A 49 -11.33 1.78 9.63
CA VAL A 49 -12.30 0.89 9.02
C VAL A 49 -12.11 -0.50 9.64
N THR A 50 -13.16 -0.99 10.27
CA THR A 50 -13.19 -2.32 10.88
C THR A 50 -13.82 -3.35 9.93
N ALA A 51 -14.07 -4.56 10.42
CA ALA A 51 -14.76 -5.59 9.67
C ALA A 51 -16.06 -5.07 9.04
N LEU A 52 -16.38 -5.58 7.86
CA LEU A 52 -17.58 -5.23 7.10
C LEU A 52 -17.66 -3.75 6.67
N GLY A 53 -16.50 -3.05 6.60
CA GLY A 53 -16.46 -1.65 6.18
C GLY A 53 -17.02 -0.64 7.18
N ILE A 54 -17.26 -1.04 8.43
CA ILE A 54 -17.82 -0.16 9.48
C ILE A 54 -16.71 0.76 9.98
N LYS A 55 -16.92 2.06 9.93
CA LYS A 55 -16.02 3.08 10.49
C LYS A 55 -16.23 3.18 12.01
N ARG A 56 -15.18 3.02 12.80
CA ARG A 56 -15.19 3.20 14.27
C ARG A 56 -13.97 3.99 14.71
N ALA A 57 -14.12 4.76 15.78
CA ALA A 57 -12.97 5.39 16.43
C ALA A 57 -12.02 4.31 16.95
N GLU A 58 -10.71 4.46 16.72
CA GLU A 58 -9.70 3.49 17.16
C GLU A 58 -9.80 3.20 18.66
N LYS A 59 -10.04 4.24 19.45
CA LYS A 59 -10.24 4.15 20.92
C LYS A 59 -11.43 3.30 21.35
N ALA A 60 -12.40 3.09 20.46
CA ALA A 60 -13.59 2.28 20.73
C ALA A 60 -13.39 0.79 20.38
N LEU A 61 -12.23 0.41 19.89
CA LEU A 61 -11.91 -0.97 19.54
C LEU A 61 -11.33 -1.71 20.74
N SER A 62 -11.79 -2.92 20.97
CA SER A 62 -11.26 -3.85 21.98
C SER A 62 -10.00 -4.60 21.51
N TYR A 63 -9.51 -4.31 20.31
CA TYR A 63 -8.37 -4.96 19.67
C TYR A 63 -7.49 -3.92 18.95
N ASN A 64 -6.22 -4.24 18.82
CA ASN A 64 -5.25 -3.37 18.15
C ASN A 64 -5.41 -3.45 16.63
N VAL A 65 -5.56 -2.31 15.99
CA VAL A 65 -5.55 -2.12 14.53
C VAL A 65 -4.43 -1.17 14.18
N GLN A 66 -3.60 -1.54 13.22
CA GLN A 66 -2.62 -0.63 12.66
C GLN A 66 -3.11 -0.21 11.28
N GLN A 67 -3.16 1.08 11.02
CA GLN A 67 -3.63 1.64 9.77
C GLN A 67 -2.50 2.38 9.04
N VAL A 68 -2.44 2.19 7.72
CA VAL A 68 -1.59 2.93 6.79
C VAL A 68 -2.49 3.66 5.81
N LYS A 69 -2.30 4.95 5.63
CA LYS A 69 -3.10 5.77 4.71
C LYS A 69 -2.66 5.56 3.27
N GLY A 70 -3.57 5.77 2.33
CA GLY A 70 -3.30 5.63 0.89
C GLY A 70 -2.11 6.46 0.40
N ASP A 71 -1.96 7.69 0.90
CA ASP A 71 -0.85 8.56 0.52
C ASP A 71 0.51 8.00 0.94
N GLU A 72 0.57 7.28 2.05
CA GLU A 72 1.81 6.61 2.49
C GLU A 72 2.14 5.40 1.61
N ILE A 73 1.12 4.72 1.07
CA ILE A 73 1.28 3.57 0.18
C ILE A 73 1.80 4.03 -1.17
N THR A 74 1.28 5.15 -1.67
CA THR A 74 1.61 5.70 -2.99
C THR A 74 2.87 6.55 -3.02
N ALA A 75 3.46 6.85 -1.86
CA ALA A 75 4.72 7.61 -1.76
C ALA A 75 5.88 6.91 -2.48
N ILE A 76 5.97 5.59 -2.41
CA ILE A 76 6.91 4.74 -3.15
C ILE A 76 6.10 3.67 -3.86
N LYS A 77 6.00 3.77 -5.17
CA LYS A 77 5.18 2.85 -5.97
C LYS A 77 5.96 1.61 -6.36
N ASP A 78 5.34 0.47 -6.19
CA ASP A 78 5.84 -0.84 -6.65
C ASP A 78 4.77 -1.47 -7.56
N ALA A 79 5.16 -2.35 -8.47
CA ALA A 79 4.23 -3.08 -9.32
C ALA A 79 3.20 -3.88 -8.48
N ASN A 80 3.64 -4.43 -7.34
CA ASN A 80 2.78 -4.97 -6.30
C ASN A 80 2.82 -4.05 -5.07
N PHE A 81 1.76 -3.29 -4.83
CA PHE A 81 1.69 -2.28 -3.76
C PHE A 81 1.83 -2.85 -2.35
N ILE A 82 1.60 -4.15 -2.14
CA ILE A 82 1.82 -4.80 -0.85
C ILE A 82 3.29 -4.65 -0.41
N ASN A 83 4.22 -4.61 -1.35
CA ASN A 83 5.64 -4.39 -1.06
C ASN A 83 5.91 -3.03 -0.39
N SER A 84 5.09 -2.02 -0.70
CA SER A 84 5.24 -0.67 -0.11
C SER A 84 4.88 -0.61 1.38
N LEU A 85 4.22 -1.64 1.92
CA LEU A 85 3.91 -1.77 3.34
C LEU A 85 5.09 -2.27 4.16
N ASN A 86 6.15 -2.77 3.52
CA ASN A 86 7.31 -3.32 4.22
C ASN A 86 7.98 -2.24 5.10
N GLY A 87 8.17 -2.57 6.37
CA GLY A 87 8.74 -1.64 7.37
C GLY A 87 7.78 -0.58 7.92
N LYS A 88 6.54 -0.47 7.40
CA LYS A 88 5.54 0.49 7.90
C LYS A 88 4.62 -0.08 8.98
N ILE A 89 4.56 -1.39 9.11
CA ILE A 89 3.63 -2.08 10.00
C ILE A 89 4.42 -2.98 10.97
N ALA A 90 4.20 -2.78 12.26
CA ALA A 90 4.88 -3.57 13.27
C ALA A 90 4.38 -5.03 13.29
N GLY A 91 5.31 -5.98 13.41
CA GLY A 91 5.00 -7.41 13.50
C GLY A 91 4.52 -8.06 12.20
N VAL A 92 4.70 -7.38 11.06
CA VAL A 92 4.42 -7.91 9.72
C VAL A 92 5.72 -8.05 8.95
N SER A 93 5.96 -9.24 8.42
CA SER A 93 7.08 -9.56 7.54
C SER A 93 6.55 -9.71 6.12
N ILE A 94 7.10 -8.92 5.21
CA ILE A 94 6.71 -8.89 3.80
C ILE A 94 7.91 -9.30 2.97
N ASN A 95 7.78 -10.42 2.27
CA ASN A 95 8.83 -10.96 1.43
C ASN A 95 8.39 -10.95 -0.04
N LYS A 96 9.15 -10.26 -0.87
CA LYS A 96 8.95 -10.25 -2.33
C LYS A 96 9.25 -11.64 -2.89
N SER A 97 8.49 -12.03 -3.91
CA SER A 97 8.78 -13.22 -4.67
C SER A 97 10.08 -13.09 -5.48
N GLY A 98 10.78 -14.19 -5.66
CA GLY A 98 11.90 -14.29 -6.59
C GLY A 98 11.48 -14.36 -8.07
N SER A 99 10.18 -14.40 -8.39
CA SER A 99 9.68 -14.51 -9.77
C SER A 99 9.79 -13.21 -10.59
N GLY A 100 10.32 -12.13 -10.01
CA GLY A 100 10.54 -10.86 -10.68
C GLY A 100 9.39 -9.87 -10.50
N VAL A 101 9.19 -9.01 -11.51
CA VAL A 101 8.18 -7.94 -11.45
C VAL A 101 6.77 -8.53 -11.49
N GLY A 102 5.86 -7.96 -10.67
CA GLY A 102 4.48 -8.42 -10.56
C GLY A 102 4.29 -9.75 -9.82
N GLY A 103 5.36 -10.32 -9.26
CA GLY A 103 5.28 -11.58 -8.50
C GLY A 103 4.52 -11.44 -7.18
N ALA A 104 3.98 -12.57 -6.71
CA ALA A 104 3.26 -12.67 -5.45
C ALA A 104 4.14 -12.24 -4.26
N THR A 105 3.51 -11.69 -3.23
CA THR A 105 4.16 -11.24 -2.01
C THR A 105 3.71 -12.09 -0.82
N ARG A 106 4.64 -12.59 -0.04
CA ARG A 106 4.32 -13.30 1.18
C ARG A 106 4.19 -12.33 2.34
N VAL A 107 2.98 -12.25 2.93
CA VAL A 107 2.69 -11.43 4.09
C VAL A 107 2.45 -12.31 5.31
N VAL A 108 3.37 -12.30 6.24
CA VAL A 108 3.32 -13.12 7.46
C VAL A 108 3.22 -12.21 8.68
N MET A 109 2.22 -12.47 9.53
CA MET A 109 1.98 -11.71 10.74
C MET A 109 2.41 -12.49 11.98
N ARG A 110 3.23 -11.85 12.83
CA ARG A 110 3.75 -12.42 14.09
C ARG A 110 4.50 -13.75 13.91
N GLY A 111 5.23 -13.88 12.80
CA GLY A 111 6.02 -15.06 12.48
C GLY A 111 5.23 -16.21 11.86
N ALA A 112 5.96 -17.17 11.28
CA ALA A 112 5.39 -18.37 10.70
C ALA A 112 4.87 -19.31 11.83
N LYS A 113 3.63 -19.75 11.69
CA LYS A 113 2.94 -20.61 12.68
C LYS A 113 2.95 -22.07 12.27
N SER A 114 3.04 -22.34 10.99
CA SER A 114 3.05 -23.69 10.43
C SER A 114 4.28 -23.89 9.56
N ILE A 115 4.84 -25.09 9.59
CA ILE A 115 5.96 -25.51 8.73
C ILE A 115 5.43 -25.95 7.36
N GLU A 116 4.31 -26.65 7.31
CA GLU A 116 3.72 -27.19 6.08
C GLU A 116 2.51 -26.41 5.57
N GLY A 117 1.81 -25.68 6.45
CA GLY A 117 0.60 -24.94 6.09
C GLY A 117 0.87 -23.53 5.59
N ASP A 118 -0.14 -22.93 5.01
CA ASP A 118 -0.12 -21.52 4.61
C ASP A 118 -0.02 -20.61 5.83
N ASN A 119 0.92 -19.67 5.79
CA ASN A 119 1.15 -18.66 6.81
C ASN A 119 0.74 -17.26 6.34
N ASN A 120 0.19 -17.13 5.13
CA ASN A 120 -0.18 -15.84 4.56
C ASN A 120 -1.41 -15.24 5.25
N ALA A 121 -1.44 -13.92 5.34
CA ALA A 121 -2.59 -13.19 5.80
C ALA A 121 -3.72 -13.24 4.76
N LEU A 122 -4.98 -13.19 5.23
CA LEU A 122 -6.14 -13.04 4.38
C LEU A 122 -6.26 -11.58 3.91
N TYR A 123 -6.49 -11.38 2.62
CA TYR A 123 -6.84 -10.06 2.09
C TYR A 123 -8.37 -9.89 2.06
N VAL A 124 -8.81 -8.71 2.45
CA VAL A 124 -10.22 -8.33 2.42
C VAL A 124 -10.32 -6.94 1.79
N VAL A 125 -11.05 -6.82 0.69
CA VAL A 125 -11.26 -5.54 -0.01
C VAL A 125 -12.70 -5.10 0.18
N ASP A 126 -12.90 -3.93 0.75
CA ASP A 126 -14.23 -3.35 1.06
C ASP A 126 -15.17 -4.33 1.78
N GLY A 127 -14.61 -5.16 2.65
CA GLY A 127 -15.37 -6.16 3.44
C GLY A 127 -15.52 -7.54 2.75
N ILE A 128 -15.08 -7.68 1.51
CA ILE A 128 -15.16 -8.93 0.74
C ILE A 128 -13.82 -9.66 0.83
N PRO A 129 -13.77 -10.89 1.39
CA PRO A 129 -12.56 -11.69 1.42
C PRO A 129 -12.12 -12.09 -0.01
N LEU A 130 -10.85 -11.85 -0.31
CA LEU A 130 -10.20 -12.36 -1.51
C LEU A 130 -9.54 -13.69 -1.16
N PHE A 131 -9.95 -14.73 -1.85
CA PHE A 131 -9.23 -16.00 -1.77
C PHE A 131 -7.92 -15.85 -2.54
N ASN A 132 -6.85 -15.72 -1.79
CA ASN A 132 -5.50 -15.66 -2.34
C ASN A 132 -5.04 -17.10 -2.62
N THR A 133 -5.62 -17.72 -3.64
CA THR A 133 -5.04 -18.95 -4.18
C THR A 133 -3.78 -18.51 -4.90
N ASN A 134 -2.63 -18.78 -4.29
CA ASN A 134 -1.38 -18.79 -5.03
C ASN A 134 -1.57 -19.73 -6.22
N MET A 135 -1.79 -19.15 -7.40
CA MET A 135 -1.92 -19.94 -8.64
C MET A 135 -0.53 -20.45 -9.10
N GLY A 136 0.36 -20.69 -8.20
CA GLY A 136 1.61 -21.40 -8.40
C GLY A 136 1.46 -22.75 -7.73
N ASN A 137 1.58 -23.81 -8.49
CA ASN A 137 1.60 -25.15 -7.94
C ASN A 137 2.71 -25.25 -6.90
N THR A 138 2.32 -25.33 -5.62
CA THR A 138 3.19 -25.64 -4.51
C THR A 138 3.40 -27.15 -4.43
N ASP A 139 3.67 -27.79 -5.55
CA ASP A 139 4.15 -29.14 -5.51
C ASP A 139 5.57 -29.09 -4.95
N SER A 140 5.63 -29.25 -3.66
CA SER A 140 6.82 -29.20 -2.83
C SER A 140 7.62 -30.48 -2.96
N GLY A 141 8.18 -30.69 -4.15
CA GLY A 141 9.38 -31.49 -4.25
C GLY A 141 10.52 -30.72 -3.57
N ILE A 142 11.43 -31.41 -2.89
CA ILE A 142 12.65 -30.85 -2.27
C ILE A 142 13.52 -30.03 -3.26
N MET A 143 13.23 -30.12 -4.55
CA MET A 143 13.78 -29.35 -5.66
C MET A 143 12.74 -28.38 -6.27
N GLY A 144 11.78 -27.97 -5.48
CA GLY A 144 10.67 -27.05 -5.76
C GLY A 144 10.72 -26.28 -7.07
N GLU A 145 10.20 -26.83 -8.14
CA GLU A 145 9.83 -26.09 -9.37
C GLU A 145 8.51 -25.31 -9.15
N GLY A 146 8.31 -24.80 -7.95
CA GLY A 146 7.17 -23.95 -7.63
C GLY A 146 7.27 -22.65 -8.39
N LYS A 147 6.52 -22.51 -9.48
CA LYS A 147 6.33 -21.19 -10.12
C LYS A 147 5.59 -20.31 -9.12
N ALA A 148 6.25 -19.27 -8.64
CA ALA A 148 5.59 -18.26 -7.84
C ALA A 148 4.54 -17.57 -8.73
N GLY A 149 3.26 -17.74 -8.37
CA GLY A 149 2.15 -17.14 -9.09
C GLY A 149 2.01 -15.64 -8.86
N THR A 150 0.95 -15.09 -9.41
CA THR A 150 0.48 -13.72 -9.12
C THR A 150 -0.55 -13.77 -7.99
N GLU A 151 -0.76 -12.65 -7.31
CA GLU A 151 -1.79 -12.47 -6.28
C GLU A 151 -2.93 -11.62 -6.83
N GLY A 152 -4.17 -12.01 -6.58
CA GLY A 152 -5.33 -11.20 -7.00
C GLY A 152 -5.34 -9.80 -6.36
N VAL A 153 -4.75 -9.64 -5.18
CA VAL A 153 -4.63 -8.32 -4.54
C VAL A 153 -3.65 -7.40 -5.28
N ALA A 154 -2.65 -7.95 -5.95
CA ALA A 154 -1.69 -7.16 -6.73
C ALA A 154 -2.34 -6.48 -7.95
N ASP A 155 -3.53 -6.92 -8.37
CA ASP A 155 -4.24 -6.34 -9.50
C ASP A 155 -4.92 -5.00 -9.17
N PHE A 156 -5.02 -4.61 -7.91
CA PHE A 156 -5.58 -3.31 -7.54
C PHE A 156 -4.61 -2.16 -7.81
N ASN A 157 -5.15 -1.04 -8.28
CA ASN A 157 -4.38 0.20 -8.40
C ASN A 157 -4.15 0.82 -7.00
N PRO A 158 -2.90 1.05 -6.59
CA PRO A 158 -2.62 1.64 -5.28
C PRO A 158 -3.24 3.04 -5.09
N GLU A 159 -3.44 3.80 -6.18
CA GLU A 159 -4.08 5.11 -6.11
C GLU A 159 -5.57 5.05 -5.77
N ASP A 160 -6.21 3.88 -5.93
CA ASP A 160 -7.61 3.68 -5.56
C ASP A 160 -7.78 3.31 -4.09
N ILE A 161 -6.68 3.13 -3.35
CA ILE A 161 -6.71 2.74 -1.94
C ILE A 161 -6.83 3.99 -1.05
N GLU A 162 -7.83 4.00 -0.18
CA GLU A 162 -8.01 5.02 0.86
C GLU A 162 -7.13 4.71 2.07
N SER A 163 -7.15 3.44 2.52
CA SER A 163 -6.34 2.99 3.64
C SER A 163 -6.21 1.47 3.66
N ILE A 164 -5.16 1.00 4.35
CA ILE A 164 -4.97 -0.42 4.68
C ILE A 164 -4.92 -0.55 6.19
N SER A 165 -5.79 -1.40 6.74
CA SER A 165 -5.84 -1.70 8.16
C SER A 165 -5.43 -3.16 8.40
N ILE A 166 -4.55 -3.38 9.38
CA ILE A 166 -4.03 -4.70 9.71
C ILE A 166 -4.64 -5.19 11.02
N LEU A 167 -5.31 -6.34 10.94
CA LEU A 167 -5.81 -7.05 12.10
C LEU A 167 -5.01 -8.33 12.31
N SER A 168 -4.48 -8.51 13.49
CA SER A 168 -3.67 -9.68 13.81
C SER A 168 -4.32 -10.55 14.90
N GLY A 169 -4.06 -11.87 14.83
CA GLY A 169 -4.44 -12.80 15.88
C GLY A 169 -5.92 -13.14 15.97
N PRO A 170 -6.42 -13.45 17.19
CA PRO A 170 -7.78 -13.94 17.41
C PRO A 170 -8.88 -13.00 16.94
N SER A 171 -8.65 -11.69 16.95
CA SER A 171 -9.61 -10.69 16.51
C SER A 171 -9.94 -10.81 15.01
N ALA A 172 -8.94 -11.12 14.19
CA ALA A 172 -9.12 -11.37 12.77
C ALA A 172 -9.94 -12.64 12.53
N ALA A 173 -9.64 -13.72 13.26
CA ALA A 173 -10.36 -14.99 13.16
C ALA A 173 -11.81 -14.88 13.67
N ALA A 174 -12.07 -14.05 14.69
CA ALA A 174 -13.43 -13.80 15.18
C ALA A 174 -14.31 -13.08 14.14
N LEU A 175 -13.72 -12.26 13.26
CA LEU A 175 -14.44 -11.49 12.25
C LEU A 175 -14.57 -12.22 10.90
N TYR A 176 -13.57 -12.98 10.49
CA TYR A 176 -13.49 -13.61 9.16
C TYR A 176 -13.31 -15.13 9.21
N GLY A 177 -13.45 -15.75 10.39
CA GLY A 177 -13.36 -17.19 10.56
C GLY A 177 -11.94 -17.75 10.47
N SER A 178 -11.84 -19.06 10.23
CA SER A 178 -10.56 -19.79 10.20
C SER A 178 -9.61 -19.32 9.11
N SER A 179 -10.11 -18.82 8.00
CA SER A 179 -9.29 -18.26 6.88
C SER A 179 -8.43 -17.08 7.33
N ALA A 180 -8.84 -16.39 8.40
CA ALA A 180 -8.14 -15.25 8.98
C ALA A 180 -7.24 -15.61 10.17
N ALA A 181 -6.99 -16.90 10.43
CA ALA A 181 -6.18 -17.34 11.58
C ALA A 181 -4.75 -16.76 11.55
N ASN A 182 -4.21 -16.46 10.37
CA ASN A 182 -2.91 -15.84 10.17
C ASN A 182 -2.93 -14.31 10.22
N GLY A 183 -4.10 -13.70 10.36
CA GLY A 183 -4.33 -12.26 10.33
C GLY A 183 -5.03 -11.81 9.05
N VAL A 184 -5.44 -10.54 9.03
CA VAL A 184 -6.18 -9.94 7.91
C VAL A 184 -5.55 -8.62 7.51
N VAL A 185 -5.43 -8.40 6.22
CA VAL A 185 -5.13 -7.13 5.58
C VAL A 185 -6.44 -6.58 5.01
N LEU A 186 -7.01 -5.58 5.68
CA LEU A 186 -8.22 -4.90 5.24
C LEU A 186 -7.85 -3.74 4.33
N ILE A 187 -8.28 -3.78 3.10
CA ILE A 187 -8.07 -2.74 2.10
C ILE A 187 -9.39 -2.01 1.90
N THR A 188 -9.37 -0.70 2.12
CA THR A 188 -10.51 0.17 1.87
C THR A 188 -10.22 1.00 0.64
N THR A 189 -11.12 0.96 -0.35
CA THR A 189 -10.97 1.73 -1.58
C THR A 189 -11.59 3.12 -1.46
N LYS A 190 -11.06 4.06 -2.24
CA LYS A 190 -11.54 5.44 -2.32
C LYS A 190 -12.98 5.48 -2.83
N LYS A 191 -13.78 6.36 -2.25
CA LYS A 191 -15.12 6.72 -2.69
C LYS A 191 -15.12 8.12 -3.29
N GLY A 192 -16.15 8.45 -4.03
CA GLY A 192 -16.41 9.83 -4.44
C GLY A 192 -16.51 10.74 -3.21
N GLN A 193 -16.16 11.99 -3.37
CA GLN A 193 -16.25 13.01 -2.33
C GLN A 193 -17.21 14.12 -2.74
N GLU A 194 -17.90 14.68 -1.74
CA GLU A 194 -18.71 15.88 -1.95
C GLU A 194 -17.82 17.05 -2.39
N GLY A 195 -18.19 17.73 -3.46
CA GLY A 195 -17.50 18.90 -3.93
C GLY A 195 -17.39 18.97 -5.46
N LYS A 196 -16.63 19.95 -5.90
CA LYS A 196 -16.31 20.14 -7.32
C LYS A 196 -15.46 18.99 -7.83
N LEU A 197 -15.50 18.78 -9.14
CA LEU A 197 -14.64 17.80 -9.81
C LEU A 197 -13.18 18.01 -9.43
N GLN A 198 -12.61 16.99 -8.82
CA GLN A 198 -11.18 16.87 -8.51
C GLN A 198 -10.57 15.90 -9.49
N ILE A 199 -9.50 16.31 -10.14
CA ILE A 199 -8.71 15.49 -11.06
C ILE A 199 -7.31 15.40 -10.51
N SER A 200 -6.81 14.17 -10.34
CA SER A 200 -5.43 13.92 -9.91
C SER A 200 -4.73 13.03 -10.93
N PHE A 201 -3.56 13.45 -11.36
CA PHE A 201 -2.67 12.65 -12.20
C PHE A 201 -1.38 12.34 -11.44
N SER A 202 -1.00 11.08 -11.44
CA SER A 202 0.19 10.59 -10.76
C SER A 202 1.01 9.73 -11.72
N SER A 203 2.32 10.00 -11.78
CA SER A 203 3.26 9.27 -12.62
C SER A 203 4.50 8.92 -11.82
N SER A 204 4.95 7.68 -11.94
CA SER A 204 6.18 7.19 -11.32
C SER A 204 7.02 6.47 -12.34
N SER A 205 8.33 6.74 -12.34
CA SER A 205 9.31 6.09 -13.20
C SER A 205 10.48 5.62 -12.34
N GLU A 206 10.76 4.33 -12.38
CA GLU A 206 11.84 3.70 -11.63
C GLU A 206 12.76 2.96 -12.59
N PHE A 207 14.06 3.04 -12.32
CA PHE A 207 15.10 2.33 -13.05
C PHE A 207 15.95 1.53 -12.07
N SER A 208 16.10 0.24 -12.34
CA SER A 208 16.86 -0.67 -11.48
C SER A 208 17.98 -1.37 -12.26
N LYS A 209 19.09 -1.62 -11.58
CA LYS A 209 20.25 -2.34 -12.11
C LYS A 209 20.80 -3.29 -11.06
N ALA A 210 21.40 -4.39 -11.50
CA ALA A 210 22.17 -5.25 -10.62
C ALA A 210 23.34 -4.44 -10.04
N TYR A 211 23.36 -4.27 -8.70
CA TYR A 211 24.39 -3.46 -8.03
C TYR A 211 25.56 -4.32 -7.57
N MET A 212 25.29 -5.42 -6.88
CA MET A 212 26.30 -6.30 -6.30
C MET A 212 26.10 -7.72 -6.83
N MET A 213 27.17 -8.33 -7.28
CA MET A 213 27.20 -9.71 -7.75
C MET A 213 28.33 -10.45 -7.05
N PRO A 214 28.22 -11.77 -6.82
CA PRO A 214 29.36 -12.58 -6.42
C PRO A 214 30.49 -12.49 -7.45
N GLU A 215 31.71 -12.51 -6.99
CA GLU A 215 32.85 -12.68 -7.88
C GLU A 215 32.92 -14.13 -8.35
N PHE A 216 32.81 -14.31 -9.67
CA PHE A 216 32.92 -15.63 -10.28
C PHE A 216 34.33 -15.89 -10.74
N GLN A 217 34.79 -17.13 -10.59
CA GLN A 217 36.06 -17.55 -11.16
C GLN A 217 36.00 -17.53 -12.70
N ASN A 218 37.05 -17.09 -13.37
CA ASN A 218 37.13 -16.95 -14.82
C ASN A 218 38.37 -17.65 -15.43
N THR A 219 39.10 -18.42 -14.61
CA THR A 219 40.37 -19.03 -14.97
C THR A 219 40.24 -20.48 -15.46
N TYR A 220 39.24 -21.19 -14.95
CA TYR A 220 38.99 -22.59 -15.29
C TYR A 220 37.67 -22.73 -16.02
N GLY A 221 37.64 -23.58 -17.04
CA GLY A 221 36.41 -23.88 -17.81
C GLY A 221 35.56 -24.96 -17.14
N ASN A 222 34.52 -25.36 -17.84
CA ASN A 222 33.72 -26.53 -17.42
C ASN A 222 34.35 -27.81 -17.97
N LYS A 223 34.02 -28.95 -17.36
CA LYS A 223 34.25 -30.26 -17.96
C LYS A 223 33.20 -30.49 -19.03
N GLU A 224 33.61 -31.13 -20.13
CA GLU A 224 32.70 -31.48 -21.22
C GLU A 224 31.49 -32.26 -20.72
N GLY A 225 30.28 -31.83 -21.08
CA GLY A 225 29.04 -32.48 -20.67
C GLY A 225 28.59 -32.25 -19.23
N MET A 226 29.30 -31.43 -18.43
CA MET A 226 28.97 -31.12 -17.04
C MET A 226 28.73 -29.65 -16.82
N PHE A 227 27.93 -29.31 -15.78
CA PHE A 227 27.70 -27.94 -15.33
C PHE A 227 28.67 -27.45 -14.26
N GLU A 228 29.75 -28.19 -14.02
CA GLU A 228 30.78 -27.87 -13.03
C GLU A 228 31.80 -26.90 -13.59
N SER A 229 32.17 -25.87 -12.84
CA SER A 229 33.05 -24.78 -13.30
C SER A 229 34.55 -25.00 -12.95
N TRP A 230 35.00 -26.17 -12.59
CA TRP A 230 36.39 -26.47 -12.22
C TRP A 230 37.00 -27.55 -13.14
N GLY A 231 36.91 -27.29 -14.46
CA GLY A 231 37.56 -28.12 -15.47
C GLY A 231 38.99 -27.68 -15.76
N ASP A 232 39.44 -27.80 -17.00
CA ASP A 232 40.78 -27.44 -17.40
C ASP A 232 41.03 -25.92 -17.33
N LYS A 233 42.28 -25.54 -17.08
CA LYS A 233 42.68 -24.16 -17.06
C LYS A 233 42.56 -23.58 -18.46
N LEU A 234 41.82 -22.46 -18.58
CA LEU A 234 41.64 -21.76 -19.82
C LEU A 234 42.97 -21.12 -20.27
N SER A 235 43.20 -21.11 -21.57
CA SER A 235 44.36 -20.40 -22.17
C SER A 235 44.25 -18.87 -22.00
N ARG A 236 43.03 -18.35 -21.89
CA ARG A 236 42.73 -16.97 -21.57
C ARG A 236 41.55 -16.94 -20.57
N PRO A 237 41.53 -16.03 -19.58
CA PRO A 237 40.41 -15.86 -18.70
C PRO A 237 39.11 -15.58 -19.49
N ASN A 238 37.98 -16.10 -19.00
CA ASN A 238 36.70 -15.78 -19.59
C ASN A 238 36.37 -14.30 -19.34
N SER A 239 35.99 -13.59 -20.36
CA SER A 239 35.65 -12.15 -20.30
C SER A 239 34.15 -11.92 -20.02
N TYR A 240 33.33 -12.96 -19.93
CA TYR A 240 31.89 -12.84 -19.63
C TYR A 240 31.70 -12.34 -18.21
N ASP A 241 31.01 -11.21 -18.06
CA ASP A 241 30.56 -10.66 -16.79
C ASP A 241 29.04 -10.78 -16.66
N PRO A 242 28.52 -11.66 -15.80
CA PRO A 242 27.07 -11.81 -15.66
C PRO A 242 26.32 -10.51 -15.36
N LYS A 243 26.98 -9.56 -14.68
CA LYS A 243 26.38 -8.28 -14.32
C LYS A 243 26.07 -7.40 -15.53
N SER A 244 27.01 -7.33 -16.48
CA SER A 244 26.88 -6.51 -17.68
C SER A 244 26.30 -7.25 -18.88
N ASP A 245 26.57 -8.56 -18.99
CA ASP A 245 26.27 -9.33 -20.18
C ASP A 245 24.92 -10.06 -20.12
N PHE A 246 24.42 -10.33 -18.88
CA PHE A 246 23.15 -11.03 -18.68
C PHE A 246 22.04 -10.09 -18.22
N PHE A 247 22.29 -9.25 -17.19
CA PHE A 247 21.24 -8.42 -16.61
C PHE A 247 20.98 -7.14 -17.41
N ASN A 248 19.71 -6.86 -17.61
CA ASN A 248 19.21 -5.62 -18.22
C ASN A 248 19.03 -4.51 -17.20
N THR A 249 18.77 -3.29 -17.69
CA THR A 249 18.20 -2.25 -16.85
C THR A 249 16.70 -2.53 -16.70
N GLY A 250 16.26 -2.79 -15.48
CA GLY A 250 14.83 -2.89 -15.16
C GLY A 250 14.18 -1.52 -15.21
N THR A 251 12.93 -1.47 -15.64
CA THR A 251 12.12 -0.24 -15.71
C THR A 251 10.75 -0.49 -15.12
N ASN A 252 10.21 0.47 -14.39
CA ASN A 252 8.85 0.40 -13.87
C ASN A 252 8.16 1.76 -14.07
N PHE A 253 7.14 1.80 -14.91
CA PHE A 253 6.36 2.99 -15.22
C PHE A 253 4.93 2.77 -14.73
N ILE A 254 4.51 3.59 -13.77
CA ILE A 254 3.16 3.54 -13.21
C ILE A 254 2.51 4.91 -13.40
N ASN A 255 1.45 4.96 -14.18
CA ASN A 255 0.68 6.16 -14.43
C ASN A 255 -0.77 5.95 -13.97
N SER A 256 -1.35 6.94 -13.31
CA SER A 256 -2.73 6.87 -12.83
C SER A 256 -3.40 8.23 -12.96
N LEU A 257 -4.63 8.21 -13.42
CA LEU A 257 -5.54 9.35 -13.45
C LEU A 257 -6.76 9.01 -12.61
N THR A 258 -7.08 9.86 -11.64
CA THR A 258 -8.25 9.71 -10.78
C THR A 258 -9.16 10.92 -10.89
N LEU A 259 -10.46 10.66 -10.82
CA LEU A 259 -11.53 11.65 -10.86
C LEU A 259 -12.43 11.44 -9.64
N SER A 260 -12.73 12.51 -8.91
CA SER A 260 -13.68 12.46 -7.79
C SER A 260 -14.58 13.68 -7.86
N THR A 261 -15.88 13.46 -7.73
CA THR A 261 -16.88 14.53 -7.71
C THR A 261 -18.13 14.06 -6.99
N GLY A 262 -18.96 14.98 -6.53
CA GLY A 262 -20.24 14.59 -5.96
C GLY A 262 -20.99 15.69 -5.25
N THR A 263 -22.22 15.36 -4.96
CA THR A 263 -23.12 16.08 -4.04
C THR A 263 -23.28 15.28 -2.76
N LYS A 264 -24.05 15.78 -1.79
CA LYS A 264 -24.39 15.00 -0.59
C LYS A 264 -25.09 13.68 -0.90
N GLN A 265 -25.92 13.67 -1.96
CA GLN A 265 -26.74 12.52 -2.31
C GLN A 265 -26.08 11.58 -3.32
N ASN A 266 -25.12 12.06 -4.10
CA ASN A 266 -24.50 11.24 -5.14
C ASN A 266 -23.03 11.59 -5.28
N GLN A 267 -22.17 10.61 -5.10
CA GLN A 267 -20.71 10.76 -5.15
C GLN A 267 -20.15 9.74 -6.11
N THR A 268 -19.27 10.19 -6.99
CA THR A 268 -18.63 9.33 -8.01
C THR A 268 -17.13 9.43 -7.91
N PHE A 269 -16.48 8.31 -7.91
CA PHE A 269 -15.04 8.12 -8.08
C PHE A 269 -14.80 7.32 -9.35
N ALA A 270 -13.82 7.72 -10.15
CA ALA A 270 -13.35 6.95 -11.29
C ALA A 270 -11.84 7.03 -11.39
N SER A 271 -11.21 5.96 -11.83
CA SER A 271 -9.77 5.92 -12.07
C SER A 271 -9.42 5.10 -13.31
N VAL A 272 -8.28 5.43 -13.90
CA VAL A 272 -7.60 4.63 -14.89
C VAL A 272 -6.12 4.60 -14.57
N SER A 273 -5.50 3.43 -14.60
CA SER A 273 -4.07 3.31 -14.38
C SER A 273 -3.41 2.31 -15.32
N SER A 274 -2.15 2.57 -15.64
CA SER A 274 -1.29 1.71 -16.44
C SER A 274 0.00 1.44 -15.68
N THR A 275 0.36 0.18 -15.56
CA THR A 275 1.63 -0.29 -15.02
C THR A 275 2.36 -1.05 -16.11
N ASN A 276 3.55 -0.59 -16.48
CA ASN A 276 4.43 -1.25 -17.43
C ASN A 276 5.79 -1.47 -16.75
N SER A 277 6.10 -2.72 -16.48
CA SER A 277 7.30 -3.08 -15.74
C SER A 277 8.14 -4.10 -16.49
N LYS A 278 9.45 -3.88 -16.53
CA LYS A 278 10.44 -4.84 -17.03
C LYS A 278 11.45 -5.12 -15.93
N GLY A 279 11.68 -6.39 -15.65
CA GLY A 279 12.67 -6.82 -14.69
C GLY A 279 14.10 -6.68 -15.21
N ILE A 280 15.06 -6.83 -14.29
CA ILE A 280 16.49 -6.89 -14.65
C ILE A 280 16.84 -8.20 -15.36
N VAL A 281 16.06 -9.27 -15.13
CA VAL A 281 16.24 -10.56 -15.82
C VAL A 281 15.61 -10.46 -17.21
N PRO A 282 16.29 -10.93 -18.28
CA PRO A 282 15.72 -10.94 -19.61
C PRO A 282 14.38 -11.68 -19.67
N ASN A 283 13.46 -11.22 -20.54
CA ASN A 283 12.13 -11.79 -20.75
C ASN A 283 11.19 -11.76 -19.53
N ASN A 284 11.51 -10.97 -18.52
CA ASN A 284 10.64 -10.75 -17.37
C ASN A 284 9.95 -9.38 -17.53
N ALA A 285 8.66 -9.39 -17.86
CA ALA A 285 7.83 -8.20 -18.04
C ALA A 285 6.46 -8.40 -17.40
N TYR A 286 5.85 -7.30 -16.97
CA TYR A 286 4.52 -7.25 -16.38
C TYR A 286 3.81 -5.98 -16.84
N ASP A 287 2.68 -6.16 -17.49
CA ASP A 287 1.83 -5.07 -17.96
C ASP A 287 0.44 -5.22 -17.35
N ARG A 288 -0.10 -4.11 -16.83
CA ARG A 288 -1.42 -4.05 -16.22
C ARG A 288 -2.13 -2.76 -16.59
N LEU A 289 -3.40 -2.88 -16.95
CA LEU A 289 -4.30 -1.77 -17.15
C LEU A 289 -5.49 -1.94 -16.21
N ASN A 290 -5.76 -0.93 -15.38
CA ASN A 290 -6.91 -0.89 -14.48
C ASN A 290 -7.87 0.21 -14.89
N PHE A 291 -9.15 -0.09 -14.75
CA PHE A 291 -10.22 0.86 -14.81
C PHE A 291 -11.16 0.62 -13.64
N THR A 292 -11.43 1.64 -12.85
CA THR A 292 -12.33 1.58 -11.68
C THR A 292 -13.35 2.69 -11.78
N ILE A 293 -14.61 2.36 -11.51
CA ILE A 293 -15.66 3.35 -11.28
C ILE A 293 -16.45 2.96 -10.05
N ARG A 294 -16.73 3.91 -9.20
CA ARG A 294 -17.54 3.70 -8.00
C ARG A 294 -18.49 4.85 -7.83
N ASN A 295 -19.76 4.52 -7.58
CA ASN A 295 -20.79 5.49 -7.30
C ASN A 295 -21.49 5.14 -5.99
N THR A 296 -21.61 6.12 -5.11
CA THR A 296 -22.37 6.02 -3.86
C THR A 296 -23.54 6.99 -3.95
N ALA A 297 -24.76 6.48 -3.91
CA ALA A 297 -25.99 7.26 -3.95
C ALA A 297 -26.80 7.05 -2.68
N THR A 298 -27.30 8.16 -2.11
CA THR A 298 -28.07 8.19 -0.87
C THR A 298 -29.49 8.70 -1.17
N PHE A 299 -30.48 7.99 -0.67
CA PHE A 299 -31.89 8.24 -0.93
C PHE A 299 -32.70 8.29 0.38
N LEU A 300 -33.92 8.78 0.31
CA LEU A 300 -34.91 8.75 1.42
C LEU A 300 -34.38 9.42 2.71
N ASP A 301 -33.82 10.62 2.60
CA ASP A 301 -33.24 11.37 3.73
C ASP A 301 -32.22 10.51 4.52
N ASP A 302 -31.21 10.01 3.81
CA ASP A 302 -30.09 9.21 4.31
C ASP A 302 -30.45 7.81 4.87
N LYS A 303 -31.70 7.35 4.63
CA LYS A 303 -32.14 6.02 5.10
C LYS A 303 -31.75 4.87 4.17
N LEU A 304 -31.45 5.15 2.92
CA LEU A 304 -31.03 4.15 1.93
C LEU A 304 -29.78 4.61 1.23
N GLN A 305 -28.71 3.86 1.34
CA GLN A 305 -27.46 4.06 0.62
C GLN A 305 -27.22 2.92 -0.36
N LEU A 306 -26.99 3.26 -1.63
CA LEU A 306 -26.58 2.34 -2.68
C LEU A 306 -25.12 2.62 -3.03
N ASP A 307 -24.28 1.62 -2.95
CA ASP A 307 -22.85 1.67 -3.30
C ASP A 307 -22.63 0.67 -4.45
N LEU A 308 -22.23 1.18 -5.62
CA LEU A 308 -21.96 0.42 -6.84
C LEU A 308 -20.50 0.61 -7.23
N GLY A 309 -19.80 -0.48 -7.47
CA GLY A 309 -18.40 -0.49 -7.91
C GLY A 309 -18.11 -1.58 -8.91
#